data_434ffa89af1ba0c9d68bcb049d8757ca
#
_entry.id   434ffa89af1ba0c9d68bcb049d8757ca
#
_cell.length_a   1.000
_cell.length_b   1.000
_cell.length_c   1.000
_cell.angle_alpha   90.00
_cell.angle_beta   90.00
_cell.angle_gamma   90.00
#
_symmetry.space_group_name_H-M   'P 1'
#
loop_
_entity.id
_entity.type
_entity.pdbx_description
1 polymer ?
#
loop_
_entity_poly.entity_id
_entity_poly.type
_entity_poly.pdbx_seq_one_letter_code
_entity_poly.pdbx_strand_id
1 'polypeptide(L)'
;MTAIRYADFVESIAAALQYISYYHPADYIEHLARAYAGEQSPAARDAIAQILTNSKMCAEGKRPICQDTGIVNVFLKIGMDVRFVDFPGSVEDAVNQGVRKAYLDPDNKLRGSVVADPQFERKNTGDNSPAVTNVRLVPGNTVDVQVAAKGGGSENKSKFVMLNPSDSIVDWVLKTVPTMGAGWCPPGMLGIGIGGTAEKAMLLAKESLMEPIDMFDLKRRGPKNKLEEMRIELCDKVNALGIGAQGLGGLTTVLDVKIATYPTHAAGKPVAMIPNCAATRHAHFVLDGSGPTYIDPPSLDLWPDVKWQPDYAKSRKVNLDTLTKAEVAAWKPGETLLLSGKMLTGRDAAHKRIQDMLGRGEKLPVDFTNRVIYYVGPVDPVRDEVVGPAGPTTATRMDKFTEMMLGQTGLIGMIGKAERGPAGIDAIKKHRSAYLMAVGGAAYLVAKAIKKSTVLAFADLGMEAIYEFDVRDMPVTVAVSSDGTSVHQTGPREWQARIGKIPVTVA
;
A
#
# COMPACT_ATOMS: atom_id res chain seq x y z
N MET A 1 -35.65 -2.63 21.33
CA MET A 1 -35.22 -2.20 19.98
C MET A 1 -34.29 -1.03 20.18
N THR A 2 -33.06 -1.19 19.75
CA THR A 2 -32.00 -0.15 19.91
C THR A 2 -32.13 0.90 18.82
N ALA A 3 -32.11 2.17 19.19
CA ALA A 3 -32.17 3.29 18.24
C ALA A 3 -30.77 3.76 17.87
N ILE A 4 -30.41 3.66 16.61
CA ILE A 4 -29.14 4.23 16.07
C ILE A 4 -29.50 5.52 15.34
N ARG A 5 -28.98 6.64 15.83
CA ARG A 5 -29.21 7.95 15.22
C ARG A 5 -28.28 8.18 14.03
N TYR A 6 -28.78 8.84 13.01
CA TYR A 6 -27.99 9.19 11.82
C TYR A 6 -26.69 9.94 12.16
N ALA A 7 -26.78 10.97 13.02
CA ALA A 7 -25.62 11.75 13.41
C ALA A 7 -24.52 10.90 14.10
N ASP A 8 -24.93 10.00 15.01
CA ASP A 8 -24.01 9.12 15.72
C ASP A 8 -23.35 8.11 14.79
N PHE A 9 -24.11 7.57 13.85
CA PHE A 9 -23.61 6.65 12.83
C PHE A 9 -22.58 7.32 11.93
N VAL A 10 -22.89 8.49 11.37
CA VAL A 10 -22.00 9.27 10.49
C VAL A 10 -20.73 9.66 11.24
N GLU A 11 -20.85 10.14 12.47
CA GLU A 11 -19.71 10.52 13.32
C GLU A 11 -18.79 9.35 13.58
N SER A 12 -19.33 8.19 13.95
CA SER A 12 -18.55 6.98 14.24
C SER A 12 -17.77 6.49 13.02
N ILE A 13 -18.40 6.47 11.84
CA ILE A 13 -17.72 6.13 10.59
C ILE A 13 -16.59 7.13 10.30
N ALA A 14 -16.85 8.43 10.41
CA ALA A 14 -15.86 9.46 10.12
C ALA A 14 -14.67 9.38 11.10
N ALA A 15 -14.94 9.24 12.40
CA ALA A 15 -13.92 9.09 13.42
C ALA A 15 -13.05 7.85 13.20
N ALA A 16 -13.67 6.71 12.88
CA ALA A 16 -12.95 5.47 12.59
C ALA A 16 -12.06 5.58 11.35
N LEU A 17 -12.52 6.23 10.28
CA LEU A 17 -11.73 6.46 9.07
C LEU A 17 -10.55 7.40 9.30
N GLN A 18 -10.73 8.44 10.10
CA GLN A 18 -9.64 9.30 10.55
C GLN A 18 -8.64 8.50 11.38
N TYR A 19 -9.10 7.74 12.37
CA TYR A 19 -8.28 6.88 13.22
C TYR A 19 -7.39 5.94 12.40
N ILE A 20 -7.96 5.15 11.48
CA ILE A 20 -7.18 4.19 10.69
C ILE A 20 -6.24 4.86 9.68
N SER A 21 -6.42 6.13 9.39
CA SER A 21 -5.53 6.85 8.46
C SER A 21 -4.13 7.04 9.03
N TYR A 22 -3.99 7.13 10.34
CA TYR A 22 -2.72 7.41 11.03
C TYR A 22 -2.35 6.40 12.13
N TYR A 23 -3.24 5.53 12.56
CA TYR A 23 -2.92 4.41 13.44
C TYR A 23 -2.96 3.08 12.71
N HIS A 24 -1.86 2.34 12.72
CA HIS A 24 -1.91 0.92 12.39
C HIS A 24 -2.63 0.14 13.49
N PRO A 25 -3.26 -1.01 13.16
CA PRO A 25 -3.71 -1.96 14.18
C PRO A 25 -2.56 -2.40 15.10
N ALA A 26 -2.83 -2.52 16.39
CA ALA A 26 -1.82 -2.85 17.38
C ALA A 26 -1.12 -4.19 17.12
N ASP A 27 -1.88 -5.21 16.72
CA ASP A 27 -1.39 -6.52 16.33
C ASP A 27 -0.46 -6.47 15.10
N TYR A 28 -0.72 -5.58 14.15
CA TYR A 28 0.17 -5.37 13.00
C TYR A 28 1.52 -4.80 13.45
N ILE A 29 1.52 -3.78 14.32
CA ILE A 29 2.76 -3.17 14.83
C ILE A 29 3.60 -4.21 15.55
N GLU A 30 2.97 -5.01 16.42
CA GLU A 30 3.64 -6.07 17.18
C GLU A 30 4.29 -7.11 16.25
N HIS A 31 3.56 -7.59 15.25
CA HIS A 31 4.08 -8.57 14.30
C HIS A 31 5.18 -7.98 13.40
N LEU A 32 5.04 -6.72 12.99
CA LEU A 32 6.07 -6.04 12.21
C LEU A 32 7.35 -5.79 13.03
N ALA A 33 7.22 -5.48 14.32
CA ALA A 33 8.36 -5.32 15.24
C ALA A 33 9.13 -6.65 15.41
N ARG A 34 8.42 -7.77 15.55
CA ARG A 34 9.04 -9.11 15.59
C ARG A 34 9.71 -9.47 14.27
N ALA A 35 9.06 -9.16 13.14
CA ALA A 35 9.66 -9.34 11.82
C ALA A 35 10.96 -8.53 11.68
N TYR A 36 10.98 -7.28 12.13
CA TYR A 36 12.20 -6.44 12.16
C TYR A 36 13.33 -7.07 12.99
N ALA A 37 13.00 -7.58 14.18
CA ALA A 37 13.99 -8.20 15.07
C ALA A 37 14.62 -9.46 14.46
N GLY A 38 13.81 -10.26 13.74
CA GLY A 38 14.25 -11.51 13.11
C GLY A 38 14.83 -11.37 11.70
N GLU A 39 14.66 -10.21 11.03
CA GLU A 39 15.07 -10.05 9.64
C GLU A 39 16.60 -9.98 9.48
N GLN A 40 17.13 -10.79 8.59
CA GLN A 40 18.57 -10.91 8.32
C GLN A 40 19.00 -10.23 7.01
N SER A 41 18.05 -9.93 6.11
CA SER A 41 18.34 -9.16 4.90
C SER A 41 18.54 -7.69 5.25
N PRO A 42 19.71 -7.09 5.01
CA PRO A 42 19.93 -5.67 5.31
C PRO A 42 18.93 -4.75 4.62
N ALA A 43 18.60 -5.03 3.35
CA ALA A 43 17.66 -4.24 2.57
C ALA A 43 16.23 -4.37 3.09
N ALA A 44 15.76 -5.59 3.40
CA ALA A 44 14.44 -5.82 3.96
C ALA A 44 14.32 -5.22 5.37
N ARG A 45 15.34 -5.39 6.20
CA ARG A 45 15.37 -4.81 7.55
C ARG A 45 15.33 -3.29 7.55
N ASP A 46 16.05 -2.64 6.65
CA ASP A 46 16.00 -1.19 6.45
C ASP A 46 14.61 -0.73 6.03
N ALA A 47 13.98 -1.43 5.09
CA ALA A 47 12.62 -1.14 4.66
C ALA A 47 11.60 -1.27 5.82
N ILE A 48 11.68 -2.32 6.63
CA ILE A 48 10.81 -2.52 7.80
C ILE A 48 11.06 -1.40 8.83
N ALA A 49 12.30 -1.01 9.06
CA ALA A 49 12.64 0.11 9.97
C ALA A 49 12.01 1.44 9.51
N GLN A 50 12.03 1.72 8.21
CA GLN A 50 11.35 2.90 7.64
C GLN A 50 9.85 2.84 7.87
N ILE A 51 9.21 1.68 7.68
CA ILE A 51 7.77 1.50 7.88
C ILE A 51 7.40 1.69 9.36
N LEU A 52 8.15 1.09 10.29
CA LEU A 52 7.91 1.25 11.74
C LEU A 52 8.08 2.71 12.20
N THR A 53 9.14 3.37 11.73
CA THR A 53 9.40 4.78 12.04
C THR A 53 8.29 5.67 11.47
N ASN A 54 7.89 5.44 10.22
CA ASN A 54 6.77 6.15 9.60
C ASN A 54 5.46 5.93 10.38
N SER A 55 5.20 4.71 10.80
CA SER A 55 4.01 4.36 11.58
C SER A 55 3.92 5.18 12.88
N LYS A 56 5.02 5.24 13.64
CA LYS A 56 5.09 6.03 14.87
C LYS A 56 4.93 7.53 14.60
N MET A 57 5.63 8.06 13.59
CA MET A 57 5.51 9.46 13.17
C MET A 57 4.07 9.83 12.78
N CYS A 58 3.36 8.93 12.10
CA CYS A 58 1.97 9.15 11.71
C CYS A 58 1.04 9.15 12.92
N ALA A 59 1.25 8.24 13.87
CA ALA A 59 0.50 8.19 15.12
C ALA A 59 0.69 9.50 15.95
N GLU A 60 1.92 9.98 16.08
CA GLU A 60 2.24 11.23 16.79
C GLU A 60 1.71 12.47 16.06
N GLY A 61 1.90 12.54 14.75
CA GLY A 61 1.54 13.68 13.92
C GLY A 61 0.10 13.70 13.43
N LYS A 62 -0.66 12.62 13.64
CA LYS A 62 -2.01 12.38 13.07
C LYS A 62 -2.06 12.68 11.57
N ARG A 63 -1.11 12.06 10.83
CA ARG A 63 -1.03 12.18 9.35
C ARG A 63 -1.07 10.82 8.67
N PRO A 64 -1.62 10.74 7.45
CA PRO A 64 -1.80 9.46 6.77
C PRO A 64 -0.52 8.64 6.65
N ILE A 65 -0.63 7.35 6.98
CA ILE A 65 0.45 6.36 6.88
C ILE A 65 0.96 6.23 5.44
N CYS A 66 0.06 6.37 4.48
CA CYS A 66 0.34 6.26 3.04
C CYS A 66 -0.33 7.41 2.29
N GLN A 67 0.29 7.87 1.19
CA GLN A 67 -0.33 8.84 0.28
C GLN A 67 -1.56 8.27 -0.45
N ASP A 68 -1.60 6.95 -0.65
CA ASP A 68 -2.79 6.26 -1.11
C ASP A 68 -3.69 5.99 0.11
N THR A 69 -4.66 6.87 0.34
CA THR A 69 -5.57 6.78 1.47
C THR A 69 -6.71 5.77 1.23
N GLY A 70 -6.69 5.08 0.09
CA GLY A 70 -7.45 3.89 -0.20
C GLY A 70 -8.88 4.13 -0.68
N ILE A 71 -9.54 3.02 -1.05
CA ILE A 71 -11.00 2.95 -1.21
C ILE A 71 -11.59 2.38 0.08
N VAL A 72 -12.63 3.04 0.58
CA VAL A 72 -13.28 2.63 1.83
C VAL A 72 -14.14 1.38 1.60
N ASN A 73 -13.93 0.38 2.43
CA ASN A 73 -14.76 -0.82 2.52
C ASN A 73 -15.39 -0.86 3.92
N VAL A 74 -16.70 -1.09 3.97
CA VAL A 74 -17.45 -1.17 5.22
C VAL A 74 -18.24 -2.47 5.24
N PHE A 75 -18.10 -3.23 6.32
CA PHE A 75 -18.89 -4.42 6.59
C PHE A 75 -19.77 -4.14 7.80
N LEU A 76 -21.09 -4.23 7.60
CA LEU A 76 -22.09 -3.99 8.62
C LEU A 76 -22.82 -5.29 8.94
N LYS A 77 -22.77 -5.73 10.20
CA LYS A 77 -23.67 -6.74 10.72
C LYS A 77 -24.75 -6.02 11.55
N ILE A 78 -25.93 -5.90 10.99
CA ILE A 78 -27.03 -5.14 11.57
C ILE A 78 -27.95 -6.11 12.32
N GLY A 79 -28.10 -5.88 13.62
CA GLY A 79 -29.06 -6.61 14.44
C GLY A 79 -30.50 -6.38 14.00
N MET A 80 -31.31 -7.45 13.90
CA MET A 80 -32.71 -7.35 13.44
C MET A 80 -33.62 -6.56 14.39
N ASP A 81 -33.17 -6.29 15.63
CA ASP A 81 -33.87 -5.45 16.61
C ASP A 81 -33.34 -4.00 16.65
N VAL A 82 -32.56 -3.60 15.66
CA VAL A 82 -32.08 -2.21 15.49
C VAL A 82 -33.10 -1.39 14.72
N ARG A 83 -33.26 -0.14 15.15
CA ARG A 83 -34.01 0.89 14.44
C ARG A 83 -33.10 2.05 14.09
N PHE A 84 -33.02 2.41 12.82
CA PHE A 84 -32.36 3.61 12.35
C PHE A 84 -33.27 4.82 12.48
N VAL A 85 -32.77 5.91 13.07
CA VAL A 85 -33.54 7.12 13.39
C VAL A 85 -32.91 8.32 12.69
N ASP A 86 -33.77 9.16 12.08
CA ASP A 86 -33.42 10.39 11.38
C ASP A 86 -32.49 10.17 10.16
N PHE A 87 -32.50 8.98 9.58
CA PHE A 87 -31.78 8.68 8.34
C PHE A 87 -32.53 9.28 7.15
N PRO A 88 -31.89 10.22 6.39
CA PRO A 88 -32.55 10.85 5.25
C PRO A 88 -32.60 9.96 3.99
N GLY A 89 -31.84 8.87 3.99
CA GLY A 89 -31.72 7.92 2.90
C GLY A 89 -31.34 6.52 3.40
N SER A 90 -30.61 5.79 2.60
CA SER A 90 -30.15 4.44 2.95
C SER A 90 -29.03 4.46 4.00
N VAL A 91 -28.74 3.29 4.58
CA VAL A 91 -27.57 3.10 5.46
C VAL A 91 -26.27 3.35 4.68
N GLU A 92 -26.23 2.99 3.40
CA GLU A 92 -25.09 3.26 2.51
C GLU A 92 -24.86 4.75 2.29
N ASP A 93 -25.95 5.56 2.17
CA ASP A 93 -25.85 7.03 2.09
C ASP A 93 -25.24 7.61 3.37
N ALA A 94 -25.57 7.05 4.52
CA ALA A 94 -25.01 7.46 5.82
C ALA A 94 -23.52 7.09 5.92
N VAL A 95 -23.13 5.90 5.43
CA VAL A 95 -21.71 5.52 5.31
C VAL A 95 -20.97 6.53 4.42
N ASN A 96 -21.50 6.84 3.25
CA ASN A 96 -20.91 7.79 2.32
C ASN A 96 -20.76 9.18 2.91
N GLN A 97 -21.70 9.62 3.74
CA GLN A 97 -21.59 10.89 4.47
C GLN A 97 -20.45 10.85 5.50
N GLY A 98 -20.28 9.74 6.20
CA GLY A 98 -19.13 9.53 7.09
C GLY A 98 -17.79 9.57 6.33
N VAL A 99 -17.72 8.96 5.15
CA VAL A 99 -16.57 9.03 4.26
C VAL A 99 -16.24 10.48 3.87
N ARG A 100 -17.24 11.23 3.38
CA ARG A 100 -17.04 12.65 3.00
C ARG A 100 -16.51 13.46 4.17
N LYS A 101 -17.12 13.31 5.36
CA LYS A 101 -16.69 13.99 6.56
C LYS A 101 -15.23 13.69 6.90
N ALA A 102 -14.83 12.41 6.83
CA ALA A 102 -13.46 12.00 7.13
C ALA A 102 -12.45 12.51 6.11
N TYR A 103 -12.75 12.41 4.81
CA TYR A 103 -11.79 12.75 3.76
C TYR A 103 -11.63 14.25 3.54
N LEU A 104 -12.62 15.05 3.93
CA LEU A 104 -12.58 16.51 3.82
C LEU A 104 -12.24 17.22 5.12
N ASP A 105 -11.87 16.49 6.17
CA ASP A 105 -11.47 17.06 7.45
C ASP A 105 -10.26 18.00 7.26
N PRO A 106 -10.37 19.29 7.62
CA PRO A 106 -9.32 20.26 7.36
C PRO A 106 -8.05 20.02 8.18
N ASP A 107 -8.15 19.37 9.34
CA ASP A 107 -7.01 19.10 10.21
C ASP A 107 -6.17 17.91 9.74
N ASN A 108 -6.81 16.97 9.02
CA ASN A 108 -6.14 15.83 8.41
C ASN A 108 -6.85 15.43 7.11
N LYS A 109 -6.79 16.32 6.13
CA LYS A 109 -7.38 16.07 4.81
C LYS A 109 -6.76 14.83 4.17
N LEU A 110 -7.62 13.89 3.77
CA LEU A 110 -7.21 12.67 3.10
C LEU A 110 -7.34 12.84 1.58
N ARG A 111 -6.55 12.06 0.83
CA ARG A 111 -6.55 12.12 -0.62
C ARG A 111 -7.70 11.30 -1.21
N GLY A 112 -8.66 11.94 -1.86
CA GLY A 112 -9.68 11.23 -2.65
C GLY A 112 -9.03 10.44 -3.79
N SER A 113 -9.39 9.17 -3.92
CA SER A 113 -8.87 8.25 -4.94
C SER A 113 -9.96 7.57 -5.76
N VAL A 114 -11.22 7.73 -5.35
CA VAL A 114 -12.37 7.18 -6.08
C VAL A 114 -12.65 8.01 -7.31
N VAL A 115 -12.84 7.35 -8.44
CA VAL A 115 -13.28 7.96 -9.68
C VAL A 115 -14.72 7.55 -10.00
N ALA A 116 -15.57 8.54 -10.26
CA ALA A 116 -16.87 8.31 -10.86
C ALA A 116 -16.63 7.80 -12.28
N ASP A 117 -17.54 7.10 -12.87
CA ASP A 117 -17.41 6.57 -14.22
C ASP A 117 -16.02 5.92 -14.48
N PRO A 118 -15.80 4.66 -14.05
CA PRO A 118 -14.51 4.00 -14.16
C PRO A 118 -14.09 3.68 -15.61
N GLN A 119 -15.03 3.71 -16.54
CA GLN A 119 -14.81 3.32 -17.93
C GLN A 119 -14.39 4.49 -18.83
N PHE A 120 -15.00 5.65 -18.70
CA PHE A 120 -14.86 6.74 -19.68
C PHE A 120 -14.09 7.94 -19.09
N GLU A 121 -14.76 8.83 -18.38
CA GLU A 121 -14.17 10.10 -17.91
C GLU A 121 -13.19 9.92 -16.75
N ARG A 122 -13.42 8.95 -15.87
CA ARG A 122 -12.60 8.65 -14.69
C ARG A 122 -12.36 9.87 -13.79
N LYS A 123 -13.37 10.74 -13.67
CA LYS A 123 -13.29 11.94 -12.84
C LYS A 123 -13.24 11.58 -11.35
N ASN A 124 -12.27 12.12 -10.63
CA ASN A 124 -12.17 11.95 -9.18
C ASN A 124 -13.38 12.56 -8.49
N THR A 125 -13.97 11.86 -7.53
CA THR A 125 -15.12 12.34 -6.75
C THR A 125 -14.75 13.46 -5.78
N GLY A 126 -13.47 13.57 -5.42
CA GLY A 126 -12.94 14.61 -4.55
C GLY A 126 -13.09 14.32 -3.06
N ASP A 127 -14.12 13.59 -2.68
CA ASP A 127 -14.48 13.25 -1.29
C ASP A 127 -14.33 11.77 -0.95
N ASN A 128 -13.81 10.98 -1.88
CA ASN A 128 -13.59 9.53 -1.79
C ASN A 128 -14.85 8.67 -1.61
N SER A 129 -16.04 9.23 -1.82
CA SER A 129 -17.29 8.47 -1.89
C SER A 129 -17.58 8.01 -3.33
N PRO A 130 -18.37 6.93 -3.54
CA PRO A 130 -18.95 6.08 -2.51
C PRO A 130 -17.95 5.06 -1.93
N ALA A 131 -18.24 4.60 -0.72
CA ALA A 131 -17.63 3.41 -0.14
C ALA A 131 -18.20 2.14 -0.78
N VAL A 132 -17.46 1.03 -0.64
CA VAL A 132 -17.99 -0.31 -0.90
C VAL A 132 -18.57 -0.85 0.40
N THR A 133 -19.90 -0.84 0.50
CA THR A 133 -20.62 -1.24 1.72
C THR A 133 -21.24 -2.61 1.55
N ASN A 134 -21.03 -3.49 2.53
CA ASN A 134 -21.59 -4.82 2.61
C ASN A 134 -22.45 -4.92 3.87
N VAL A 135 -23.72 -5.29 3.72
CA VAL A 135 -24.68 -5.40 4.81
C VAL A 135 -25.06 -6.86 5.02
N ARG A 136 -25.06 -7.30 6.28
CA ARG A 136 -25.58 -8.59 6.73
C ARG A 136 -26.53 -8.39 7.89
N LEU A 137 -27.74 -8.93 7.81
CA LEU A 137 -28.66 -8.97 8.94
C LEU A 137 -28.30 -10.15 9.84
N VAL A 138 -28.28 -9.90 11.15
CA VAL A 138 -27.96 -10.89 12.18
C VAL A 138 -28.94 -10.78 13.35
N PRO A 139 -29.14 -11.82 14.17
CA PRO A 139 -29.86 -11.68 15.42
C PRO A 139 -29.18 -10.65 16.33
N GLY A 140 -29.98 -9.89 17.10
CA GLY A 140 -29.45 -8.96 18.10
C GLY A 140 -29.92 -7.51 17.88
N ASN A 141 -29.36 -6.62 18.69
CA ASN A 141 -29.81 -5.23 18.82
C ASN A 141 -28.65 -4.22 18.70
N THR A 142 -27.56 -4.59 18.10
CA THR A 142 -26.40 -3.72 17.86
C THR A 142 -26.04 -3.69 16.38
N VAL A 143 -25.25 -2.72 15.97
CA VAL A 143 -24.61 -2.69 14.66
C VAL A 143 -23.11 -2.92 14.86
N ASP A 144 -22.62 -4.07 14.40
CA ASP A 144 -21.20 -4.39 14.34
C ASP A 144 -20.62 -3.81 13.05
N VAL A 145 -19.58 -2.99 13.18
CA VAL A 145 -19.02 -2.21 12.07
C VAL A 145 -17.54 -2.51 11.92
N GLN A 146 -17.15 -2.99 10.74
CA GLN A 146 -15.75 -3.06 10.34
C GLN A 146 -15.52 -2.08 9.20
N VAL A 147 -14.54 -1.19 9.35
CA VAL A 147 -14.12 -0.25 8.32
C VAL A 147 -12.70 -0.53 7.89
N ALA A 148 -12.43 -0.40 6.61
CA ALA A 148 -11.07 -0.48 6.07
C ALA A 148 -10.87 0.54 4.95
N ALA A 149 -9.64 1.01 4.80
CA ALA A 149 -9.22 1.83 3.67
C ALA A 149 -8.18 1.04 2.85
N LYS A 150 -8.61 0.45 1.75
CA LYS A 150 -7.81 -0.48 0.93
C LYS A 150 -7.08 0.26 -0.17
N GLY A 151 -5.75 0.30 -0.08
CA GLY A 151 -4.91 0.96 -1.10
C GLY A 151 -4.95 0.24 -2.45
N GLY A 152 -4.92 1.01 -3.55
CA GLY A 152 -4.98 0.48 -4.91
C GLY A 152 -3.80 -0.43 -5.26
N GLY A 153 -2.62 -0.21 -4.66
CA GLY A 153 -1.45 -1.06 -4.88
C GLY A 153 -1.70 -2.53 -4.51
N SER A 154 -2.35 -2.77 -3.37
CA SER A 154 -2.69 -4.12 -2.94
C SER A 154 -4.03 -4.60 -3.51
N GLU A 155 -5.03 -3.74 -3.65
CA GLU A 155 -6.32 -4.10 -4.25
C GLU A 155 -6.16 -4.65 -5.67
N ASN A 156 -5.33 -4.00 -6.48
CA ASN A 156 -5.08 -4.40 -7.87
C ASN A 156 -4.30 -5.72 -8.01
N LYS A 157 -3.85 -6.32 -6.92
CA LYS A 157 -3.18 -7.63 -6.91
C LYS A 157 -4.10 -8.77 -6.47
N SER A 158 -5.38 -8.49 -6.26
CA SER A 158 -6.40 -9.50 -5.98
C SER A 158 -6.45 -10.55 -7.09
N LYS A 159 -6.61 -11.82 -6.70
CA LYS A 159 -6.64 -12.97 -7.61
C LYS A 159 -7.83 -13.86 -7.28
N PHE A 160 -8.39 -14.45 -8.33
CA PHE A 160 -9.47 -15.41 -8.23
C PHE A 160 -9.20 -16.59 -9.19
N VAL A 161 -9.63 -17.77 -8.77
CA VAL A 161 -9.62 -18.98 -9.61
C VAL A 161 -10.78 -19.88 -9.26
N MET A 162 -11.26 -20.61 -10.27
CA MET A 162 -12.15 -21.74 -10.06
C MET A 162 -11.31 -23.03 -10.17
N LEU A 163 -10.92 -23.59 -9.03
CA LEU A 163 -10.18 -24.85 -8.96
C LEU A 163 -11.12 -26.05 -9.12
N ASN A 164 -10.58 -27.16 -9.61
CA ASN A 164 -11.27 -28.44 -9.48
C ASN A 164 -11.26 -28.89 -8.00
N PRO A 165 -12.21 -29.72 -7.57
CA PRO A 165 -12.25 -30.21 -6.19
C PRO A 165 -10.96 -30.89 -5.71
N SER A 166 -10.22 -31.55 -6.60
CA SER A 166 -8.95 -32.22 -6.30
C SER A 166 -7.72 -31.32 -6.32
N ASP A 167 -7.80 -30.10 -6.86
CA ASP A 167 -6.63 -29.22 -7.01
C ASP A 167 -6.17 -28.69 -5.63
N SER A 168 -4.87 -28.49 -5.49
CA SER A 168 -4.25 -27.96 -4.28
C SER A 168 -4.37 -26.43 -4.21
N ILE A 169 -4.97 -25.92 -3.14
CA ILE A 169 -5.03 -24.47 -2.86
C ILE A 169 -3.63 -23.96 -2.53
N VAL A 170 -2.84 -24.71 -1.78
CA VAL A 170 -1.47 -24.34 -1.41
C VAL A 170 -0.62 -24.13 -2.66
N ASP A 171 -0.67 -25.05 -3.61
CA ASP A 171 0.09 -24.95 -4.87
C ASP A 171 -0.36 -23.75 -5.70
N TRP A 172 -1.66 -23.47 -5.75
CA TRP A 172 -2.17 -22.29 -6.45
C TRP A 172 -1.67 -21.00 -5.83
N VAL A 173 -1.70 -20.88 -4.50
CA VAL A 173 -1.19 -19.71 -3.79
C VAL A 173 0.30 -19.52 -4.06
N LEU A 174 1.11 -20.56 -3.93
CA LEU A 174 2.56 -20.50 -4.13
C LEU A 174 2.96 -20.16 -5.58
N LYS A 175 2.17 -20.57 -6.57
CA LYS A 175 2.35 -20.17 -7.96
C LYS A 175 1.91 -18.73 -8.22
N THR A 176 0.89 -18.26 -7.50
CA THR A 176 0.25 -16.97 -7.74
C THR A 176 0.98 -15.82 -7.05
N VAL A 177 1.45 -15.99 -5.81
CA VAL A 177 2.11 -14.93 -5.02
C VAL A 177 3.28 -14.27 -5.77
N PRO A 178 4.23 -15.01 -6.39
CA PRO A 178 5.30 -14.39 -7.17
C PRO A 178 4.81 -13.51 -8.32
N THR A 179 3.67 -13.86 -8.93
CA THR A 179 3.09 -13.09 -10.05
C THR A 179 2.51 -11.74 -9.63
N MET A 180 2.27 -11.55 -8.34
CA MET A 180 1.79 -10.27 -7.82
C MET A 180 2.89 -9.19 -7.79
N GLY A 181 4.15 -9.60 -7.83
CA GLY A 181 5.30 -8.71 -7.63
C GLY A 181 5.31 -8.08 -6.25
N ALA A 182 6.00 -6.96 -6.11
CA ALA A 182 6.09 -6.20 -4.85
C ALA A 182 5.15 -4.99 -4.78
N GLY A 183 4.30 -4.79 -5.79
CA GLY A 183 3.40 -3.63 -5.88
C GLY A 183 2.38 -3.50 -4.75
N TRP A 184 2.12 -4.59 -4.02
CA TRP A 184 1.29 -4.61 -2.83
C TRP A 184 2.03 -4.23 -1.53
N CYS A 185 3.32 -3.88 -1.62
CA CYS A 185 4.17 -3.43 -0.51
C CYS A 185 4.25 -4.43 0.66
N PRO A 186 4.83 -5.61 0.48
CA PRO A 186 5.12 -6.50 1.61
C PRO A 186 6.11 -5.83 2.61
N PRO A 187 6.12 -6.23 3.89
CA PRO A 187 5.37 -7.32 4.48
C PRO A 187 3.93 -6.91 4.80
N GLY A 188 3.03 -7.81 4.53
CA GLY A 188 1.60 -7.61 4.78
C GLY A 188 0.91 -8.93 5.10
N MET A 189 -0.35 -9.06 4.67
CA MET A 189 -1.17 -10.23 4.92
C MET A 189 -1.79 -10.74 3.63
N LEU A 190 -2.15 -12.02 3.61
CA LEU A 190 -2.99 -12.59 2.58
C LEU A 190 -4.33 -12.99 3.19
N GLY A 191 -5.43 -12.49 2.60
CA GLY A 191 -6.78 -12.97 2.87
C GLY A 191 -7.18 -13.97 1.79
N ILE A 192 -7.60 -15.15 2.20
CA ILE A 192 -8.01 -16.23 1.30
C ILE A 192 -9.46 -16.60 1.60
N GLY A 193 -10.30 -16.55 0.58
CA GLY A 193 -11.69 -17.01 0.65
C GLY A 193 -11.87 -18.29 -0.15
N ILE A 194 -12.46 -19.29 0.44
CA ILE A 194 -12.66 -20.62 -0.16
C ILE A 194 -14.13 -20.99 -0.11
N GLY A 195 -14.68 -21.33 -1.26
CA GLY A 195 -16.04 -21.83 -1.32
C GLY A 195 -17.11 -20.77 -1.60
N GLY A 196 -18.36 -21.15 -1.48
CA GLY A 196 -19.51 -20.36 -1.94
C GLY A 196 -19.59 -20.28 -3.47
N THR A 197 -19.84 -19.10 -3.94
CA THR A 197 -19.78 -18.66 -5.35
C THR A 197 -18.55 -17.79 -5.57
N ALA A 198 -18.28 -17.37 -6.81
CA ALA A 198 -17.10 -16.57 -7.14
C ALA A 198 -17.04 -15.27 -6.30
N GLU A 199 -18.13 -14.51 -6.29
CA GLU A 199 -18.25 -13.28 -5.51
C GLU A 199 -18.18 -13.53 -4.00
N LYS A 200 -18.71 -14.67 -3.53
CA LYS A 200 -18.62 -15.03 -2.11
C LYS A 200 -17.19 -15.32 -1.69
N ALA A 201 -16.40 -16.03 -2.49
CA ALA A 201 -14.99 -16.29 -2.22
C ALA A 201 -14.19 -14.97 -2.16
N MET A 202 -14.43 -14.03 -3.10
CA MET A 202 -13.79 -12.71 -3.09
C MET A 202 -14.16 -11.91 -1.84
N LEU A 203 -15.43 -11.93 -1.43
CA LEU A 203 -15.91 -11.24 -0.25
C LEU A 203 -15.29 -11.81 1.03
N LEU A 204 -15.23 -13.14 1.15
CA LEU A 204 -14.59 -13.83 2.28
C LEU A 204 -13.10 -13.49 2.37
N ALA A 205 -12.39 -13.46 1.25
CA ALA A 205 -10.99 -13.07 1.22
C ALA A 205 -10.79 -11.63 1.72
N LYS A 206 -11.66 -10.70 1.32
CA LYS A 206 -11.60 -9.30 1.76
C LYS A 206 -11.91 -9.16 3.26
N GLU A 207 -13.00 -9.76 3.72
CA GLU A 207 -13.45 -9.71 5.11
C GLU A 207 -12.41 -10.34 6.05
N SER A 208 -11.77 -11.45 5.64
CA SER A 208 -10.75 -12.13 6.45
C SER A 208 -9.52 -11.27 6.75
N LEU A 209 -9.21 -10.27 5.92
CA LEU A 209 -8.11 -9.34 6.18
C LEU A 209 -8.35 -8.41 7.37
N MET A 210 -9.57 -8.33 7.86
CA MET A 210 -9.94 -7.48 9.01
C MET A 210 -9.91 -8.23 10.33
N GLU A 211 -9.67 -9.55 10.28
CA GLU A 211 -9.46 -10.35 11.48
C GLU A 211 -8.08 -10.04 12.10
N PRO A 212 -7.97 -10.07 13.44
CA PRO A 212 -6.69 -9.80 14.11
C PRO A 212 -5.56 -10.70 13.62
N ILE A 213 -4.35 -10.15 13.51
CA ILE A 213 -3.15 -10.92 13.21
C ILE A 213 -2.78 -11.75 14.43
N ASP A 214 -2.69 -13.08 14.28
CA ASP A 214 -2.47 -14.00 15.38
C ASP A 214 -1.47 -15.13 15.06
N MET A 215 -0.70 -15.00 13.99
CA MET A 215 0.17 -16.09 13.50
C MET A 215 1.20 -16.55 14.54
N PHE A 216 1.76 -15.63 15.33
CA PHE A 216 2.69 -16.03 16.40
C PHE A 216 2.01 -16.87 17.47
N ASP A 217 0.83 -16.43 17.94
CA ASP A 217 0.05 -17.19 18.91
C ASP A 217 -0.43 -18.52 18.35
N LEU A 218 -0.83 -18.53 17.08
CA LEU A 218 -1.22 -19.74 16.37
C LEU A 218 -0.08 -20.76 16.33
N LYS A 219 1.12 -20.33 15.95
CA LYS A 219 2.31 -21.19 15.90
C LYS A 219 2.70 -21.68 17.30
N ARG A 220 2.65 -20.81 18.31
CA ARG A 220 3.00 -21.14 19.70
C ARG A 220 2.06 -22.17 20.33
N ARG A 221 0.74 -22.01 20.13
CA ARG A 221 -0.27 -22.92 20.69
C ARG A 221 -0.52 -24.18 19.86
N GLY A 222 -0.06 -24.16 18.61
CA GLY A 222 -0.36 -25.19 17.63
C GLY A 222 -1.76 -25.09 17.01
N PRO A 223 -1.95 -25.70 15.83
CA PRO A 223 -3.23 -25.65 15.11
C PRO A 223 -4.30 -26.53 15.81
N LYS A 224 -5.53 -26.07 15.85
CA LYS A 224 -6.69 -26.78 16.38
C LYS A 224 -7.53 -27.48 15.30
N ASN A 225 -7.33 -27.12 14.04
CA ASN A 225 -8.08 -27.66 12.92
C ASN A 225 -7.28 -27.54 11.61
N LYS A 226 -7.79 -28.14 10.55
CA LYS A 226 -7.14 -28.17 9.24
C LYS A 226 -6.96 -26.79 8.58
N LEU A 227 -7.81 -25.82 8.87
CA LEU A 227 -7.65 -24.46 8.34
C LEU A 227 -6.47 -23.75 9.02
N GLU A 228 -6.31 -23.92 10.32
CA GLU A 228 -5.16 -23.39 11.04
C GLU A 228 -3.84 -24.04 10.61
N GLU A 229 -3.84 -25.39 10.37
CA GLU A 229 -2.69 -26.07 9.76
C GLU A 229 -2.33 -25.45 8.42
N MET A 230 -3.31 -25.22 7.53
CA MET A 230 -3.11 -24.61 6.22
C MET A 230 -2.62 -23.16 6.33
N ARG A 231 -3.10 -22.36 7.31
CA ARG A 231 -2.62 -21.01 7.55
C ARG A 231 -1.14 -20.99 7.88
N ILE A 232 -0.69 -21.86 8.79
CA ILE A 232 0.72 -22.01 9.16
C ILE A 232 1.54 -22.44 7.95
N GLU A 233 1.11 -23.49 7.25
CA GLU A 233 1.79 -24.00 6.06
C GLU A 233 1.97 -22.93 5.00
N LEU A 234 0.90 -22.17 4.68
CA LEU A 234 0.95 -21.10 3.70
C LEU A 234 1.85 -19.95 4.14
N CYS A 235 1.76 -19.54 5.41
CA CYS A 235 2.63 -18.49 5.93
C CYS A 235 4.11 -18.86 5.79
N ASP A 236 4.49 -20.07 6.18
CA ASP A 236 5.86 -20.55 6.11
C ASP A 236 6.34 -20.70 4.66
N LYS A 237 5.53 -21.32 3.80
CA LYS A 237 5.89 -21.53 2.39
C LYS A 237 5.96 -20.23 1.58
N VAL A 238 5.05 -19.27 1.84
CA VAL A 238 5.09 -17.94 1.19
C VAL A 238 6.32 -17.17 1.63
N ASN A 239 6.67 -17.20 2.92
CA ASN A 239 7.91 -16.59 3.40
C ASN A 239 9.15 -17.29 2.84
N ALA A 240 9.11 -18.60 2.63
CA ALA A 240 10.18 -19.36 2.01
C ALA A 240 10.41 -19.02 0.52
N LEU A 241 9.50 -18.29 -0.14
CA LEU A 241 9.73 -17.74 -1.46
C LEU A 241 10.82 -16.65 -1.48
N GLY A 242 11.20 -16.12 -0.31
CA GLY A 242 12.29 -15.17 -0.16
C GLY A 242 12.02 -13.78 -0.74
N ILE A 243 10.77 -13.44 -1.04
CA ILE A 243 10.39 -12.15 -1.63
C ILE A 243 10.77 -11.00 -0.68
N GLY A 244 10.45 -11.14 0.61
CA GLY A 244 10.83 -10.19 1.64
C GLY A 244 10.13 -8.84 1.58
N ALA A 245 10.46 -7.96 2.52
CA ALA A 245 9.92 -6.61 2.56
C ALA A 245 10.22 -5.85 1.27
N GLN A 246 9.20 -5.21 0.72
CA GLN A 246 9.25 -4.43 -0.53
C GLN A 246 9.75 -5.21 -1.76
N GLY A 247 9.82 -6.55 -1.68
CA GLY A 247 10.34 -7.39 -2.76
C GLY A 247 11.87 -7.36 -2.91
N LEU A 248 12.58 -6.94 -1.87
CA LEU A 248 14.04 -6.78 -1.88
C LEU A 248 14.81 -8.07 -1.53
N GLY A 249 14.09 -9.13 -1.25
CA GLY A 249 14.66 -10.37 -0.71
C GLY A 249 14.81 -10.32 0.81
N GLY A 250 14.31 -11.34 1.50
CA GLY A 250 14.35 -11.41 2.96
C GLY A 250 13.46 -12.52 3.52
N LEU A 251 13.37 -12.56 4.84
CA LEU A 251 12.70 -13.64 5.57
C LEU A 251 11.18 -13.43 5.66
N THR A 252 10.72 -12.18 5.65
CA THR A 252 9.30 -11.88 5.90
C THR A 252 8.64 -11.22 4.69
N THR A 253 7.80 -11.98 4.02
CA THR A 253 6.91 -11.51 2.93
C THR A 253 5.51 -11.26 3.48
N VAL A 254 5.01 -12.17 4.31
CA VAL A 254 3.71 -12.06 4.98
C VAL A 254 3.86 -12.21 6.49
N LEU A 255 3.09 -11.43 7.23
CA LEU A 255 2.98 -11.51 8.69
C LEU A 255 1.93 -12.55 9.10
N ASP A 256 0.90 -12.71 8.29
CA ASP A 256 -0.17 -13.68 8.51
C ASP A 256 -0.84 -14.08 7.19
N VAL A 257 -1.49 -15.25 7.20
CA VAL A 257 -2.41 -15.72 6.17
C VAL A 257 -3.75 -16.01 6.83
N LYS A 258 -4.79 -15.28 6.43
CA LYS A 258 -6.16 -15.45 6.91
C LYS A 258 -6.95 -16.30 5.92
N ILE A 259 -7.76 -17.22 6.41
CA ILE A 259 -8.59 -18.09 5.58
C ILE A 259 -10.02 -18.10 6.12
N ALA A 260 -10.97 -17.74 5.26
CA ALA A 260 -12.39 -17.89 5.53
C ALA A 260 -13.02 -18.84 4.52
N THR A 261 -13.98 -19.66 4.98
CA THR A 261 -14.61 -20.68 4.14
C THR A 261 -16.12 -20.57 4.13
N TYR A 262 -16.72 -21.09 3.07
CA TYR A 262 -18.18 -21.21 2.95
C TYR A 262 -18.51 -22.51 2.18
N PRO A 263 -19.64 -23.19 2.48
CA PRO A 263 -20.08 -24.35 1.70
C PRO A 263 -20.20 -24.02 0.21
N THR A 264 -19.81 -24.97 -0.64
CA THR A 264 -19.79 -24.75 -2.10
C THR A 264 -20.43 -25.89 -2.86
N HIS A 265 -20.68 -25.70 -4.15
CA HIS A 265 -21.15 -26.76 -5.03
C HIS A 265 -20.09 -27.85 -5.20
N ALA A 266 -20.49 -29.11 -5.19
CA ALA A 266 -19.58 -30.26 -5.23
C ALA A 266 -18.67 -30.31 -6.49
N ALA A 267 -19.09 -29.70 -7.59
CA ALA A 267 -18.34 -29.69 -8.85
C ALA A 267 -17.25 -28.62 -8.95
N GLY A 268 -17.14 -27.71 -7.99
CA GLY A 268 -16.20 -26.60 -8.07
C GLY A 268 -15.60 -26.23 -6.72
N LYS A 269 -14.49 -25.48 -6.78
CA LYS A 269 -13.80 -24.95 -5.63
C LYS A 269 -13.33 -23.51 -5.92
N PRO A 270 -14.22 -22.50 -5.77
CA PRO A 270 -13.83 -21.11 -5.94
C PRO A 270 -12.85 -20.70 -4.85
N VAL A 271 -11.75 -20.09 -5.24
CA VAL A 271 -10.70 -19.59 -4.35
C VAL A 271 -10.31 -18.18 -4.75
N ALA A 272 -10.34 -17.29 -3.78
CA ALA A 272 -9.89 -15.91 -3.94
C ALA A 272 -8.73 -15.63 -2.99
N MET A 273 -7.81 -14.77 -3.42
CA MET A 273 -6.71 -14.28 -2.60
C MET A 273 -6.56 -12.78 -2.79
N ILE A 274 -6.62 -12.05 -1.69
CA ILE A 274 -6.47 -10.59 -1.65
C ILE A 274 -5.32 -10.25 -0.70
N PRO A 275 -4.25 -9.60 -1.19
CA PRO A 275 -3.18 -9.14 -0.31
C PRO A 275 -3.58 -7.86 0.43
N ASN A 276 -3.06 -7.65 1.63
CA ASN A 276 -3.04 -6.37 2.32
C ASN A 276 -1.61 -5.89 2.49
N CYS A 277 -1.37 -4.58 2.44
CA CYS A 277 -0.03 -4.00 2.36
C CYS A 277 0.53 -3.59 3.72
N ALA A 278 1.79 -3.14 3.73
CA ALA A 278 2.44 -2.56 4.90
C ALA A 278 1.72 -1.32 5.47
N ALA A 279 0.84 -0.68 4.72
CA ALA A 279 -0.04 0.39 5.20
C ALA A 279 -1.45 -0.14 5.48
N THR A 280 -1.56 -1.25 6.20
CA THR A 280 -2.86 -1.83 6.58
C THR A 280 -3.65 -0.88 7.46
N ARG A 281 -4.94 -0.71 7.14
CA ARG A 281 -5.81 0.30 7.76
C ARG A 281 -7.20 -0.27 7.90
N HIS A 282 -7.51 -0.75 9.08
CA HIS A 282 -8.86 -1.22 9.42
C HIS A 282 -9.12 -1.05 10.89
N ALA A 283 -10.40 -0.98 11.26
CA ALA A 283 -10.86 -0.95 12.63
C ALA A 283 -12.23 -1.60 12.76
N HIS A 284 -12.54 -2.00 13.97
CA HIS A 284 -13.79 -2.62 14.36
C HIS A 284 -14.39 -1.87 15.55
N PHE A 285 -15.68 -1.62 15.52
CA PHE A 285 -16.44 -1.02 16.62
C PHE A 285 -17.90 -1.45 16.57
N VAL A 286 -18.62 -1.21 17.67
CA VAL A 286 -20.04 -1.57 17.79
C VAL A 286 -20.85 -0.34 18.16
N LEU A 287 -21.97 -0.16 17.47
CA LEU A 287 -22.98 0.83 17.82
C LEU A 287 -24.12 0.15 18.60
N ASP A 288 -24.34 0.62 19.82
CA ASP A 288 -25.34 0.09 20.76
C ASP A 288 -26.46 1.09 21.08
N GLY A 289 -26.45 2.25 20.42
CA GLY A 289 -27.42 3.33 20.64
C GLY A 289 -27.08 4.31 21.77
N SER A 290 -25.94 4.14 22.43
CA SER A 290 -25.49 5.06 23.51
C SER A 290 -24.92 6.39 23.02
N GLY A 291 -24.71 6.52 21.72
CA GLY A 291 -24.10 7.70 21.08
C GLY A 291 -23.07 7.32 20.03
N PRO A 292 -22.25 8.28 19.56
CA PRO A 292 -21.16 7.98 18.65
C PRO A 292 -20.06 7.16 19.35
N THR A 293 -19.45 6.25 18.61
CA THR A 293 -18.36 5.41 19.12
C THR A 293 -17.03 5.94 18.62
N TYR A 294 -16.07 6.08 19.53
CA TYR A 294 -14.69 6.44 19.24
C TYR A 294 -13.76 5.30 19.66
N ILE A 295 -12.74 5.06 18.85
CA ILE A 295 -11.75 4.02 19.13
C ILE A 295 -10.61 4.65 19.93
N ASP A 296 -10.25 4.03 21.05
CA ASP A 296 -9.16 4.51 21.89
C ASP A 296 -7.82 4.41 21.12
N PRO A 297 -6.99 5.47 21.17
CA PRO A 297 -5.69 5.44 20.53
C PRO A 297 -4.77 4.41 21.22
N PRO A 298 -3.92 3.72 20.45
CA PRO A 298 -2.94 2.82 21.02
C PRO A 298 -1.90 3.61 21.83
N SER A 299 -1.35 2.99 22.91
CA SER A 299 -0.20 3.58 23.60
C SER A 299 1.00 3.70 22.63
N LEU A 300 1.71 4.81 22.69
CA LEU A 300 2.92 5.01 21.88
C LEU A 300 4.07 4.06 22.26
N ASP A 301 3.99 3.44 23.45
CA ASP A 301 4.95 2.41 23.91
C ASP A 301 4.83 1.09 23.13
N LEU A 302 3.76 0.93 22.34
CA LEU A 302 3.57 -0.22 21.48
C LEU A 302 4.62 -0.29 20.36
N TRP A 303 5.09 0.88 19.88
CA TRP A 303 6.12 0.91 18.87
C TRP A 303 7.49 0.58 19.48
N PRO A 304 8.28 -0.29 18.81
CA PRO A 304 9.65 -0.55 19.25
C PRO A 304 10.50 0.73 19.18
N ASP A 305 11.58 0.78 19.97
CA ASP A 305 12.54 1.90 19.90
C ASP A 305 13.38 1.79 18.61
N VAL A 306 12.71 1.97 17.49
CA VAL A 306 13.31 2.00 16.14
C VAL A 306 13.14 3.41 15.59
N LYS A 307 14.25 4.15 15.50
CA LYS A 307 14.33 5.47 14.86
C LYS A 307 15.20 5.35 13.63
N TRP A 308 14.57 5.09 12.50
CA TRP A 308 15.29 5.02 11.25
C TRP A 308 15.89 6.37 10.89
N GLN A 309 17.15 6.36 10.49
CA GLN A 309 17.86 7.50 9.93
C GLN A 309 18.71 7.03 8.76
N PRO A 310 18.97 7.90 7.75
CA PRO A 310 19.87 7.56 6.66
C PRO A 310 21.27 7.15 7.19
N ASP A 311 21.79 6.06 6.66
CA ASP A 311 23.17 5.67 6.93
C ASP A 311 24.12 6.52 6.07
N TYR A 312 24.52 7.67 6.60
CA TYR A 312 25.37 8.64 5.89
C TYR A 312 26.76 8.08 5.58
N ALA A 313 27.21 7.06 6.28
CA ALA A 313 28.53 6.44 6.05
C ALA A 313 28.49 5.47 4.85
N LYS A 314 27.38 4.79 4.64
CA LYS A 314 27.22 3.79 3.58
C LYS A 314 26.48 4.30 2.35
N SER A 315 25.70 5.38 2.48
CA SER A 315 24.89 5.91 1.39
C SER A 315 25.69 6.92 0.57
N ARG A 316 25.53 6.83 -0.75
CA ARG A 316 26.09 7.83 -1.67
C ARG A 316 25.23 9.09 -1.66
N LYS A 317 25.83 10.26 -1.45
CA LYS A 317 25.17 11.55 -1.64
C LYS A 317 25.13 11.90 -3.12
N VAL A 318 23.96 12.31 -3.59
CA VAL A 318 23.71 12.67 -4.99
C VAL A 318 23.11 14.08 -5.04
N ASN A 319 23.72 14.97 -5.82
CA ASN A 319 23.18 16.29 -6.09
C ASN A 319 22.41 16.24 -7.42
N LEU A 320 21.08 16.36 -7.34
CA LEU A 320 20.19 16.30 -8.50
C LEU A 320 20.37 17.49 -9.47
N ASP A 321 20.82 18.64 -8.96
CA ASP A 321 20.98 19.85 -9.79
C ASP A 321 22.20 19.78 -10.73
N THR A 322 23.15 18.88 -10.42
CA THR A 322 24.38 18.67 -11.21
C THR A 322 24.50 17.25 -11.75
N LEU A 323 23.45 16.43 -11.58
CA LEU A 323 23.43 15.03 -11.95
C LEU A 323 23.67 14.84 -13.46
N THR A 324 24.55 13.91 -13.79
CA THR A 324 24.87 13.55 -15.17
C THR A 324 24.46 12.12 -15.50
N LYS A 325 24.25 11.86 -16.77
CA LYS A 325 23.95 10.51 -17.27
C LYS A 325 25.10 9.52 -16.97
N ALA A 326 26.33 9.99 -16.98
CA ALA A 326 27.52 9.16 -16.65
C ALA A 326 27.50 8.72 -15.18
N GLU A 327 27.11 9.62 -14.28
CA GLU A 327 26.96 9.31 -12.85
C GLU A 327 25.84 8.30 -12.63
N VAL A 328 24.67 8.49 -13.23
CA VAL A 328 23.55 7.54 -13.18
C VAL A 328 23.97 6.15 -13.68
N ALA A 329 24.73 6.10 -14.77
CA ALA A 329 25.22 4.86 -15.36
C ALA A 329 26.23 4.11 -14.47
N ALA A 330 26.84 4.79 -13.51
CA ALA A 330 27.82 4.19 -12.58
C ALA A 330 27.19 3.60 -11.31
N TRP A 331 25.89 3.85 -11.06
CA TRP A 331 25.20 3.33 -9.88
C TRP A 331 25.04 1.81 -9.94
N LYS A 332 25.19 1.16 -8.80
CA LYS A 332 25.11 -0.31 -8.68
C LYS A 332 23.75 -0.74 -8.11
N PRO A 333 23.24 -1.92 -8.51
CA PRO A 333 22.01 -2.47 -7.95
C PRO A 333 22.11 -2.62 -6.43
N GLY A 334 21.08 -2.20 -5.69
CA GLY A 334 21.06 -2.25 -4.24
C GLY A 334 21.82 -1.14 -3.52
N GLU A 335 22.51 -0.26 -4.24
CA GLU A 335 23.18 0.90 -3.66
C GLU A 335 22.15 1.87 -3.08
N THR A 336 22.36 2.34 -1.85
CA THR A 336 21.54 3.37 -1.23
C THR A 336 22.06 4.76 -1.57
N LEU A 337 21.17 5.61 -2.05
CA LEU A 337 21.45 7.01 -2.41
C LEU A 337 20.68 7.95 -1.49
N LEU A 338 21.30 9.09 -1.18
CA LEU A 338 20.67 10.23 -0.53
C LEU A 338 20.58 11.39 -1.53
N LEU A 339 19.38 11.64 -2.02
CA LEU A 339 19.15 12.63 -3.05
C LEU A 339 18.92 14.01 -2.45
N SER A 340 19.63 15.02 -2.96
CA SER A 340 19.42 16.43 -2.63
C SER A 340 19.35 17.26 -3.91
N GLY A 341 18.52 18.32 -3.89
CA GLY A 341 18.27 19.19 -5.06
C GLY A 341 16.89 18.96 -5.66
N LYS A 342 16.70 19.37 -6.90
CA LYS A 342 15.40 19.47 -7.56
C LYS A 342 15.07 18.23 -8.37
N MET A 343 13.90 17.65 -8.12
CA MET A 343 13.33 16.56 -8.91
C MET A 343 11.93 16.93 -9.42
N LEU A 344 11.53 16.31 -10.52
CA LEU A 344 10.18 16.44 -11.06
C LEU A 344 9.26 15.36 -10.47
N THR A 345 7.96 15.62 -10.49
CA THR A 345 6.96 14.59 -10.18
C THR A 345 6.08 14.33 -11.39
N GLY A 346 5.49 13.14 -11.47
CA GLY A 346 4.51 12.81 -12.50
C GLY A 346 3.97 11.40 -12.35
N ARG A 347 2.72 11.23 -12.74
CA ARG A 347 2.02 9.94 -12.74
C ARG A 347 1.33 9.70 -14.08
N ASP A 348 0.36 8.75 -14.08
CA ASP A 348 -0.32 8.28 -15.28
C ASP A 348 -0.89 9.42 -16.13
N ALA A 349 -1.63 10.37 -15.54
CA ALA A 349 -2.28 11.46 -16.28
C ALA A 349 -1.27 12.44 -16.89
N ALA A 350 -0.23 12.83 -16.14
CA ALA A 350 0.82 13.70 -16.64
C ALA A 350 1.61 13.03 -17.78
N HIS A 351 2.00 11.75 -17.61
CA HIS A 351 2.72 11.02 -18.66
C HIS A 351 1.88 10.83 -19.93
N LYS A 352 0.58 10.56 -19.78
CA LYS A 352 -0.33 10.46 -20.93
C LYS A 352 -0.40 11.79 -21.67
N ARG A 353 -0.51 12.91 -20.96
CA ARG A 353 -0.53 14.26 -21.57
C ARG A 353 0.79 14.59 -22.27
N ILE A 354 1.93 14.25 -21.67
CA ILE A 354 3.25 14.38 -22.31
C ILE A 354 3.30 13.57 -23.60
N GLN A 355 2.85 12.32 -23.59
CA GLN A 355 2.79 11.46 -24.76
C GLN A 355 1.94 12.07 -25.87
N ASP A 356 0.78 12.61 -25.54
CA ASP A 356 -0.13 13.23 -26.51
C ASP A 356 0.46 14.51 -27.12
N MET A 357 1.14 15.34 -26.32
CA MET A 357 1.84 16.55 -26.77
C MET A 357 2.98 16.20 -27.73
N LEU A 358 3.82 15.22 -27.38
CA LEU A 358 4.91 14.75 -28.24
C LEU A 358 4.37 14.17 -29.55
N GLY A 359 3.25 13.40 -29.48
CA GLY A 359 2.58 12.85 -30.66
C GLY A 359 2.04 13.92 -31.63
N ARG A 360 1.73 15.11 -31.11
CA ARG A 360 1.33 16.29 -31.92
C ARG A 360 2.49 17.21 -32.30
N GLY A 361 3.72 16.89 -31.92
CA GLY A 361 4.90 17.72 -32.14
C GLY A 361 4.93 19.01 -31.31
N GLU A 362 4.20 19.07 -30.20
CA GLU A 362 4.14 20.22 -29.31
C GLU A 362 5.35 20.28 -28.39
N LYS A 363 5.78 21.52 -28.09
CA LYS A 363 6.83 21.74 -27.08
C LYS A 363 6.31 21.42 -25.69
N LEU A 364 7.08 20.64 -24.93
CA LEU A 364 6.74 20.34 -23.55
C LEU A 364 6.86 21.57 -22.63
N PRO A 365 5.98 21.73 -21.63
CA PRO A 365 6.00 22.88 -20.73
C PRO A 365 7.13 22.83 -19.70
N VAL A 366 7.81 21.67 -19.57
CA VAL A 366 8.90 21.42 -18.62
C VAL A 366 10.07 20.79 -19.35
N ASP A 367 11.29 21.20 -19.03
CA ASP A 367 12.51 20.55 -19.49
C ASP A 367 12.85 19.35 -18.58
N PHE A 368 12.91 18.16 -19.17
CA PHE A 368 13.24 16.91 -18.48
C PHE A 368 14.71 16.52 -18.65
N THR A 369 15.49 17.28 -19.39
CA THR A 369 16.89 16.95 -19.70
C THR A 369 17.73 16.84 -18.44
N ASN A 370 18.38 15.70 -18.25
CA ASN A 370 19.18 15.36 -17.06
C ASN A 370 18.41 15.43 -15.74
N ARG A 371 17.08 15.32 -15.77
CA ARG A 371 16.25 15.34 -14.58
C ARG A 371 15.86 13.92 -14.14
N VAL A 372 15.44 13.82 -12.89
CA VAL A 372 14.83 12.63 -12.29
C VAL A 372 13.36 12.92 -12.04
N ILE A 373 12.51 11.94 -12.30
CA ILE A 373 11.06 12.04 -12.03
C ILE A 373 10.65 11.10 -10.92
N TYR A 374 9.88 11.61 -9.96
CA TYR A 374 9.30 10.86 -8.85
C TYR A 374 7.83 10.54 -9.15
N TYR A 375 7.50 9.26 -9.19
CA TYR A 375 6.14 8.78 -9.35
C TYR A 375 5.39 8.90 -8.04
N VAL A 376 4.76 10.03 -7.83
CA VAL A 376 4.06 10.39 -6.60
C VAL A 376 2.80 11.19 -6.88
N GLY A 377 1.79 11.00 -6.06
CA GLY A 377 0.63 11.87 -5.93
C GLY A 377 0.43 12.13 -4.45
N PRO A 378 0.98 13.22 -3.92
CA PRO A 378 0.99 13.48 -2.48
C PRO A 378 -0.42 13.74 -1.94
N VAL A 379 -0.59 13.58 -0.63
CA VAL A 379 -1.73 14.11 0.11
C VAL A 379 -1.57 15.63 0.18
N ASP A 380 -2.67 16.36 0.19
CA ASP A 380 -2.65 17.82 0.37
C ASP A 380 -1.97 18.19 1.71
N PRO A 381 -1.17 19.25 1.72
CA PRO A 381 -0.56 19.73 2.95
C PRO A 381 -1.61 20.28 3.91
N VAL A 382 -1.37 20.11 5.20
CA VAL A 382 -2.14 20.76 6.27
C VAL A 382 -1.19 21.47 7.22
N ARG A 383 -1.68 22.48 7.94
CA ARG A 383 -0.87 23.29 8.87
C ARG A 383 0.34 23.91 8.13
N ASP A 384 1.54 23.68 8.64
CA ASP A 384 2.82 24.20 8.13
C ASP A 384 3.57 23.23 7.19
N GLU A 385 2.90 22.18 6.72
CA GLU A 385 3.51 21.21 5.80
C GLU A 385 3.82 21.83 4.44
N VAL A 386 4.99 21.55 3.91
CA VAL A 386 5.35 21.87 2.52
C VAL A 386 4.53 21.01 1.55
N VAL A 387 4.35 19.73 1.91
CA VAL A 387 3.58 18.74 1.20
C VAL A 387 3.09 17.70 2.23
N GLY A 388 1.92 17.14 2.03
CA GLY A 388 1.44 16.03 2.86
C GLY A 388 2.22 14.74 2.57
N PRO A 389 1.85 13.62 3.18
CA PRO A 389 2.47 12.32 2.92
C PRO A 389 2.66 12.06 1.43
N ALA A 390 3.89 11.77 1.01
CA ALA A 390 4.32 11.74 -0.38
C ALA A 390 5.08 10.45 -0.72
N GLY A 391 4.50 9.30 -0.42
CA GLY A 391 5.09 8.01 -0.75
C GLY A 391 5.05 7.66 -2.24
N PRO A 392 5.89 6.71 -2.67
CA PRO A 392 6.00 6.33 -4.07
C PRO A 392 4.78 5.57 -4.58
N THR A 393 4.49 5.74 -5.86
CA THR A 393 3.48 4.96 -6.60
C THR A 393 4.14 3.74 -7.25
N THR A 394 3.37 2.67 -7.48
CA THR A 394 3.83 1.47 -8.20
C THR A 394 4.35 1.82 -9.59
N ALA A 395 5.63 1.49 -9.86
CA ALA A 395 6.34 1.93 -11.05
C ALA A 395 5.96 1.16 -12.32
N THR A 396 5.54 -0.11 -12.23
CA THR A 396 5.20 -0.96 -13.38
C THR A 396 4.12 -0.35 -14.27
N ARG A 397 3.21 0.46 -13.72
CA ARG A 397 2.19 1.17 -14.51
C ARG A 397 2.79 2.19 -15.49
N MET A 398 4.00 2.67 -15.18
CA MET A 398 4.70 3.68 -15.96
C MET A 398 5.58 3.05 -17.06
N ASP A 399 5.70 1.72 -17.11
CA ASP A 399 6.57 1.03 -18.07
C ASP A 399 6.23 1.38 -19.52
N LYS A 400 4.95 1.50 -19.85
CA LYS A 400 4.45 1.89 -21.18
C LYS A 400 4.91 3.28 -21.64
N PHE A 401 5.33 4.16 -20.72
CA PHE A 401 5.82 5.50 -21.03
C PHE A 401 7.34 5.61 -20.95
N THR A 402 8.02 4.59 -20.42
CA THR A 402 9.45 4.69 -20.06
C THR A 402 10.34 4.92 -21.26
N GLU A 403 10.13 4.18 -22.35
CA GLU A 403 10.91 4.36 -23.59
C GLU A 403 10.77 5.79 -24.15
N MET A 404 9.56 6.32 -24.19
CA MET A 404 9.29 7.69 -24.63
C MET A 404 9.97 8.73 -23.73
N MET A 405 9.82 8.59 -22.42
CA MET A 405 10.41 9.55 -21.46
C MET A 405 11.93 9.56 -21.53
N LEU A 406 12.58 8.40 -21.57
CA LEU A 406 14.03 8.31 -21.64
C LEU A 406 14.58 8.70 -23.02
N GLY A 407 13.88 8.32 -24.10
CA GLY A 407 14.37 8.50 -25.46
C GLY A 407 14.08 9.87 -26.08
N GLN A 408 12.95 10.50 -25.69
CA GLN A 408 12.50 11.73 -26.36
C GLN A 408 12.58 12.99 -25.48
N THR A 409 12.63 12.84 -24.13
CA THR A 409 12.63 14.00 -23.24
C THR A 409 13.98 14.27 -22.58
N GLY A 410 14.94 13.37 -22.68
CA GLY A 410 16.23 13.49 -22.01
C GLY A 410 16.22 13.18 -20.50
N LEU A 411 15.12 12.62 -19.99
CA LEU A 411 15.03 12.14 -18.60
C LEU A 411 16.12 11.07 -18.34
N ILE A 412 16.75 11.08 -17.16
CA ILE A 412 17.86 10.15 -16.84
C ILE A 412 17.60 9.23 -15.66
N GLY A 413 16.53 9.44 -14.90
CA GLY A 413 16.20 8.59 -13.77
C GLY A 413 14.74 8.69 -13.35
N MET A 414 14.27 7.65 -12.71
CA MET A 414 12.90 7.53 -12.24
C MET A 414 12.87 6.98 -10.83
N ILE A 415 11.93 7.46 -10.00
CA ILE A 415 11.74 6.97 -8.63
C ILE A 415 10.30 6.47 -8.48
N GLY A 416 10.13 5.30 -7.90
CA GLY A 416 8.81 4.72 -7.61
C GLY A 416 8.89 3.68 -6.52
N LYS A 417 7.94 2.76 -6.48
CA LYS A 417 7.98 1.57 -5.63
C LYS A 417 7.79 0.30 -6.46
N ALA A 418 8.23 -0.83 -5.89
CA ALA A 418 8.15 -2.16 -6.49
C ALA A 418 9.03 -2.33 -7.74
N GLU A 419 8.83 -3.45 -8.41
CA GLU A 419 9.58 -3.84 -9.61
C GLU A 419 9.24 -3.03 -10.85
N ARG A 420 10.11 -3.11 -11.85
CA ARG A 420 9.81 -2.75 -13.24
C ARG A 420 9.56 -4.02 -14.05
N GLY A 421 8.65 -3.94 -15.01
CA GLY A 421 8.43 -4.99 -15.98
C GLY A 421 9.53 -5.05 -17.06
N PRO A 422 9.54 -6.10 -17.90
CA PRO A 422 10.58 -6.28 -18.92
C PRO A 422 10.78 -5.07 -19.83
N ALA A 423 9.69 -4.51 -20.35
CA ALA A 423 9.77 -3.32 -21.22
C ALA A 423 10.40 -2.09 -20.55
N GLY A 424 10.11 -1.89 -19.26
CA GLY A 424 10.74 -0.83 -18.47
C GLY A 424 12.23 -1.06 -18.24
N ILE A 425 12.62 -2.32 -17.95
CA ILE A 425 14.02 -2.71 -17.76
C ILE A 425 14.80 -2.56 -19.08
N ASP A 426 14.24 -3.00 -20.19
CA ASP A 426 14.87 -2.89 -21.51
C ASP A 426 15.10 -1.43 -21.90
N ALA A 427 14.13 -0.54 -21.66
CA ALA A 427 14.29 0.88 -21.89
C ALA A 427 15.38 1.50 -20.99
N ILE A 428 15.42 1.14 -19.71
CA ILE A 428 16.46 1.59 -18.76
C ILE A 428 17.85 1.18 -19.27
N LYS A 429 18.02 -0.07 -19.66
CA LYS A 429 19.25 -0.58 -20.23
C LYS A 429 19.64 0.13 -21.52
N LYS A 430 18.72 0.26 -22.47
CA LYS A 430 18.93 0.92 -23.78
C LYS A 430 19.42 2.36 -23.62
N HIS A 431 18.79 3.10 -22.71
CA HIS A 431 19.11 4.50 -22.48
C HIS A 431 20.17 4.75 -21.40
N ARG A 432 20.73 3.68 -20.79
CA ARG A 432 21.70 3.74 -19.69
C ARG A 432 21.22 4.64 -18.55
N SER A 433 19.99 4.49 -18.20
CA SER A 433 19.29 5.18 -17.13
C SER A 433 19.26 4.34 -15.84
N ALA A 434 18.56 4.78 -14.82
CA ALA A 434 18.31 4.00 -13.61
C ALA A 434 16.88 4.17 -13.11
N TYR A 435 16.42 3.13 -12.46
CA TYR A 435 15.21 3.19 -11.66
C TYR A 435 15.56 3.05 -10.18
N LEU A 436 15.11 3.98 -9.39
CA LEU A 436 15.29 4.06 -7.96
C LEU A 436 13.97 3.72 -7.26
N MET A 437 14.05 3.04 -6.13
CA MET A 437 12.86 2.80 -5.32
C MET A 437 12.93 3.56 -3.99
N ALA A 438 11.79 4.12 -3.59
CA ALA A 438 11.51 4.53 -2.23
C ALA A 438 10.57 3.52 -1.56
N VAL A 439 10.59 3.46 -0.23
CA VAL A 439 9.82 2.45 0.52
C VAL A 439 8.33 2.77 0.49
N GLY A 440 7.53 1.82 0.04
CA GLY A 440 6.07 1.90 0.13
C GLY A 440 5.60 1.69 1.58
N GLY A 441 4.66 2.51 2.05
CA GLY A 441 4.22 2.50 3.45
C GLY A 441 5.04 3.40 4.37
N ALA A 442 5.94 4.25 3.81
CA ALA A 442 6.74 5.24 4.55
C ALA A 442 6.51 6.67 4.03
N ALA A 443 5.26 6.99 3.69
CA ALA A 443 4.92 8.22 2.96
C ALA A 443 5.17 9.52 3.74
N TYR A 444 4.92 9.53 5.03
CA TYR A 444 5.13 10.70 5.87
C TYR A 444 6.61 10.92 6.18
N LEU A 445 7.36 9.84 6.38
CA LEU A 445 8.81 9.88 6.53
C LEU A 445 9.48 10.49 5.29
N VAL A 446 9.12 10.02 4.09
CA VAL A 446 9.66 10.53 2.82
C VAL A 446 9.29 12.01 2.62
N ALA A 447 8.07 12.43 3.00
CA ALA A 447 7.64 13.83 2.89
C ALA A 447 8.55 14.80 3.67
N LYS A 448 9.15 14.35 4.77
CA LYS A 448 10.09 15.19 5.55
C LYS A 448 11.37 15.55 4.80
N ALA A 449 11.74 14.78 3.77
CA ALA A 449 12.86 15.14 2.89
C ALA A 449 12.52 16.25 1.90
N ILE A 450 11.24 16.53 1.63
CA ILE A 450 10.78 17.54 0.68
C ILE A 450 10.75 18.91 1.38
N LYS A 451 11.58 19.84 0.90
CA LYS A 451 11.77 21.17 1.52
C LYS A 451 11.01 22.27 0.79
N LYS A 452 10.70 22.06 -0.49
CA LYS A 452 9.89 22.97 -1.31
C LYS A 452 9.11 22.18 -2.34
N SER A 453 7.90 22.63 -2.65
CA SER A 453 7.03 22.06 -3.68
C SER A 453 6.47 23.20 -4.53
N THR A 454 6.64 23.12 -5.85
CA THR A 454 6.17 24.14 -6.80
C THR A 454 5.50 23.43 -7.98
N VAL A 455 4.29 23.84 -8.35
CA VAL A 455 3.63 23.35 -9.55
C VAL A 455 4.31 23.99 -10.78
N LEU A 456 4.80 23.19 -11.73
CA LEU A 456 5.42 23.65 -12.97
C LEU A 456 4.46 23.57 -14.16
N ALA A 457 3.65 22.50 -14.24
CA ALA A 457 2.75 22.28 -15.36
C ALA A 457 1.56 21.42 -14.98
N PHE A 458 0.51 21.46 -15.79
CA PHE A 458 -0.69 20.64 -15.69
C PHE A 458 -1.41 20.77 -14.34
N ALA A 459 -1.51 22.02 -13.84
CA ALA A 459 -2.14 22.32 -12.54
C ALA A 459 -3.58 21.77 -12.42
N ASP A 460 -4.30 21.66 -13.54
CA ASP A 460 -5.63 21.07 -13.62
C ASP A 460 -5.69 19.58 -13.24
N LEU A 461 -4.55 18.88 -13.28
CA LEU A 461 -4.47 17.48 -12.85
C LEU A 461 -4.35 17.31 -11.32
N GLY A 462 -4.33 18.41 -10.54
CA GLY A 462 -4.24 18.36 -9.09
C GLY A 462 -2.99 17.60 -8.62
N MET A 463 -3.18 16.52 -7.83
CA MET A 463 -2.07 15.71 -7.32
C MET A 463 -1.24 15.00 -8.40
N GLU A 464 -1.73 14.93 -9.64
CA GLU A 464 -1.02 14.36 -10.79
C GLU A 464 -0.36 15.42 -11.68
N ALA A 465 -0.41 16.70 -11.30
CA ALA A 465 0.33 17.76 -11.94
C ALA A 465 1.85 17.49 -11.90
N ILE A 466 2.59 18.14 -12.75
CA ILE A 466 4.06 18.13 -12.66
C ILE A 466 4.48 19.16 -11.62
N TYR A 467 4.98 18.69 -10.50
CA TYR A 467 5.62 19.50 -9.48
C TYR A 467 7.14 19.44 -9.63
N GLU A 468 7.82 20.44 -9.14
CA GLU A 468 9.22 20.41 -8.79
C GLU A 468 9.33 20.33 -7.27
N PHE A 469 9.93 19.26 -6.76
CA PHE A 469 10.28 19.12 -5.37
C PHE A 469 11.76 19.45 -5.17
N ASP A 470 12.07 20.32 -4.21
CA ASP A 470 13.42 20.48 -3.68
C ASP A 470 13.57 19.57 -2.46
N VAL A 471 14.44 18.57 -2.56
CA VAL A 471 14.61 17.54 -1.55
C VAL A 471 15.97 17.63 -0.88
N ARG A 472 16.05 17.12 0.34
CA ARG A 472 17.31 17.01 1.08
C ARG A 472 17.44 15.65 1.72
N ASP A 473 18.52 14.95 1.36
CA ASP A 473 18.87 13.62 1.85
C ASP A 473 17.71 12.61 1.71
N MET A 474 16.94 12.69 0.61
CA MET A 474 15.85 11.76 0.34
C MET A 474 16.41 10.36 0.09
N PRO A 475 16.06 9.35 0.92
CA PRO A 475 16.61 8.02 0.80
C PRO A 475 15.94 7.24 -0.32
N VAL A 476 16.74 6.63 -1.18
CA VAL A 476 16.29 5.72 -2.23
C VAL A 476 17.31 4.60 -2.45
N THR A 477 16.86 3.50 -3.03
CA THR A 477 17.71 2.38 -3.42
C THR A 477 17.73 2.24 -4.94
N VAL A 478 18.89 1.97 -5.52
CA VAL A 478 19.02 1.64 -6.96
C VAL A 478 18.35 0.30 -7.20
N ALA A 479 17.14 0.32 -7.74
CA ALA A 479 16.33 -0.88 -7.95
C ALA A 479 16.58 -1.53 -9.31
N VAL A 480 16.83 -0.74 -10.35
CA VAL A 480 17.30 -1.21 -11.65
C VAL A 480 18.45 -0.31 -12.09
N SER A 481 19.62 -0.89 -12.26
CA SER A 481 20.82 -0.21 -12.73
C SER A 481 20.85 -0.07 -14.25
N SER A 482 21.79 0.71 -14.75
CA SER A 482 21.92 1.05 -16.18
C SER A 482 22.21 -0.14 -17.10
N ASP A 483 22.62 -1.27 -16.55
CA ASP A 483 22.82 -2.55 -17.27
C ASP A 483 21.56 -3.43 -17.29
N GLY A 484 20.48 -2.99 -16.63
CA GLY A 484 19.21 -3.71 -16.53
C GLY A 484 19.14 -4.70 -15.36
N THR A 485 20.14 -4.72 -14.46
CA THR A 485 20.10 -5.60 -13.27
C THR A 485 19.08 -5.08 -12.27
N SER A 486 18.10 -5.93 -11.88
CA SER A 486 17.01 -5.59 -10.97
C SER A 486 17.16 -6.29 -9.62
N VAL A 487 17.14 -5.51 -8.53
CA VAL A 487 17.16 -6.06 -7.15
C VAL A 487 15.88 -6.86 -6.83
N HIS A 488 14.76 -6.57 -7.47
CA HIS A 488 13.53 -7.33 -7.32
C HIS A 488 13.60 -8.73 -7.99
N GLN A 489 14.62 -8.98 -8.80
CA GLN A 489 14.87 -10.30 -9.38
C GLN A 489 16.01 -11.01 -8.61
N THR A 490 17.09 -10.29 -8.29
CA THR A 490 18.27 -10.88 -7.65
C THR A 490 18.04 -11.14 -6.17
N GLY A 491 17.45 -10.21 -5.44
CA GLY A 491 17.19 -10.33 -4.00
C GLY A 491 16.33 -11.54 -3.62
N PRO A 492 15.12 -11.72 -4.19
CA PRO A 492 14.30 -12.88 -3.91
C PRO A 492 14.98 -14.21 -4.23
N ARG A 493 15.71 -14.32 -5.35
CA ARG A 493 16.45 -15.54 -5.72
C ARG A 493 17.52 -15.87 -4.70
N GLU A 494 18.29 -14.87 -4.27
CA GLU A 494 19.34 -15.03 -3.28
C GLU A 494 18.77 -15.54 -1.94
N TRP A 495 17.68 -14.90 -1.47
CA TRP A 495 17.08 -15.26 -0.19
C TRP A 495 16.34 -16.59 -0.24
N GLN A 496 15.65 -16.89 -1.32
CA GLN A 496 15.05 -18.22 -1.51
C GLN A 496 16.07 -19.34 -1.39
N ALA A 497 17.29 -19.13 -1.94
CA ALA A 497 18.37 -20.10 -1.84
C ALA A 497 18.99 -20.21 -0.43
N ARG A 498 18.88 -19.17 0.40
CA ARG A 498 19.41 -19.10 1.77
C ARG A 498 18.45 -19.64 2.82
N ILE A 499 17.15 -19.35 2.72
CA ILE A 499 16.14 -19.65 3.75
C ILE A 499 16.16 -21.12 4.16
N GLY A 500 16.28 -22.06 3.22
CA GLY A 500 16.37 -23.49 3.54
C GLY A 500 17.64 -23.92 4.30
N LYS A 501 18.61 -23.02 4.50
CA LYS A 501 19.89 -23.28 5.17
C LYS A 501 20.08 -22.46 6.44
N ILE A 502 19.17 -21.52 6.73
CA ILE A 502 19.21 -20.69 7.93
C ILE A 502 18.52 -21.46 9.04
N PRO A 503 19.14 -21.67 10.21
CA PRO A 503 18.43 -22.21 11.36
C PRO A 503 17.27 -21.30 11.72
N VAL A 504 16.06 -21.83 11.73
CA VAL A 504 14.87 -21.10 12.20
C VAL A 504 15.03 -20.93 13.70
N THR A 505 15.49 -19.77 14.12
CA THR A 505 15.40 -19.38 15.54
C THR A 505 13.94 -18.99 15.77
N VAL A 506 13.18 -19.93 16.32
CA VAL A 506 11.85 -19.64 16.87
C VAL A 506 12.08 -18.82 18.14
N ALA A 507 11.92 -17.50 18.05
CA ALA A 507 11.89 -16.61 19.21
C ALA A 507 10.47 -16.48 19.72
#